data_5fc38ada3e4fd0e4ac860ed463f80dc1
#
_entry.id   5fc38ada3e4fd0e4ac860ed463f80dc1
#
_cell.length_a   1.000
_cell.length_b   1.000
_cell.length_c   1.000
_cell.angle_alpha   90.00
_cell.angle_beta   90.00
_cell.angle_gamma   90.00
#
_symmetry.space_group_name_H-M   'P 1'
#
loop_
_entity.id
_entity.type
_entity.pdbx_description
1 polymer ?
#
loop_
_entity_poly.entity_id
_entity_poly.type
_entity_poly.pdbx_seq_one_letter_code
_entity_poly.pdbx_strand_id
1 'polypeptide(L)'
;MSRAKVYGLLMALAMLFMAGLCACSAQPRSAAETAPQTIVVGIDVFDPYSYLDRNGQFAGIDVELATEAFSRLGYTPEFRTISWPDKDNLLSDGTIDCIWSCFSMNGRETKYQWAGPYMYSRQVVAVRADSDIQSLSDLAGKRIGVQATT
;
A
#
# COMPACT_ATOMS: atom_id res chain seq x y z
N MET A 1 -17.40 58.74 51.35
CA MET A 1 -16.46 57.77 50.76
C MET A 1 -15.36 58.50 49.98
N SER A 2 -14.09 58.29 50.33
CA SER A 2 -12.96 58.98 49.69
C SER A 2 -12.84 58.56 48.23
N ARG A 3 -12.59 59.52 47.30
CA ARG A 3 -12.42 59.29 45.86
C ARG A 3 -11.40 58.19 45.56
N ALA A 4 -10.39 58.06 46.44
CA ALA A 4 -9.39 56.95 46.30
C ALA A 4 -9.98 55.52 46.45
N LYS A 5 -11.00 55.33 47.28
CA LYS A 5 -11.68 54.03 47.45
C LYS A 5 -12.54 53.65 46.22
N VAL A 6 -13.10 54.67 45.55
CA VAL A 6 -13.91 54.46 44.34
C VAL A 6 -13.01 54.05 43.16
N TYR A 7 -11.84 54.69 43.00
CA TYR A 7 -10.87 54.33 41.96
C TYR A 7 -10.25 52.95 42.21
N GLY A 8 -9.98 52.58 43.45
CA GLY A 8 -9.50 51.23 43.80
C GLY A 8 -10.51 50.15 43.46
N LEU A 9 -11.79 50.39 43.68
CA LEU A 9 -12.87 49.46 43.37
C LEU A 9 -13.08 49.31 41.85
N LEU A 10 -12.96 50.37 41.05
CA LEU A 10 -13.05 50.37 39.60
C LEU A 10 -11.88 49.67 38.95
N MET A 11 -10.65 49.86 39.47
CA MET A 11 -9.47 49.15 39.00
C MET A 11 -9.54 47.66 39.29
N ALA A 12 -10.03 47.24 40.45
CA ALA A 12 -10.23 45.84 40.81
C ALA A 12 -11.28 45.16 39.91
N LEU A 13 -12.38 45.88 39.60
CA LEU A 13 -13.42 45.37 38.69
C LEU A 13 -12.90 45.21 37.23
N ALA A 14 -12.06 46.17 36.79
CA ALA A 14 -11.45 46.11 35.44
C ALA A 14 -10.45 44.95 35.31
N MET A 15 -9.68 44.65 36.36
CA MET A 15 -8.77 43.49 36.36
C MET A 15 -9.52 42.16 36.39
N LEU A 16 -10.66 42.07 37.09
CA LEU A 16 -11.50 40.85 37.05
C LEU A 16 -12.13 40.62 35.66
N PHE A 17 -12.46 41.72 34.96
CA PHE A 17 -13.05 41.60 33.61
C PHE A 17 -12.04 41.20 32.55
N MET A 18 -10.75 41.54 32.70
CA MET A 18 -9.68 41.11 31.79
C MET A 18 -9.28 39.66 32.01
N ALA A 19 -9.43 39.10 33.21
CA ALA A 19 -9.11 37.69 33.49
C ALA A 19 -10.14 36.71 32.90
N GLY A 20 -11.34 37.18 32.56
CA GLY A 20 -12.41 36.36 31.99
C GLY A 20 -12.32 36.12 30.45
N LEU A 21 -11.47 36.87 29.74
CA LEU A 21 -11.37 36.79 28.28
C LEU A 21 -10.29 35.82 27.75
N CYS A 22 -9.51 35.17 28.62
CA CYS A 22 -8.57 34.14 28.29
C CYS A 22 -9.14 32.73 28.52
N ALA A 23 -10.45 32.53 28.35
CA ALA A 23 -10.96 31.18 28.07
C ALA A 23 -10.53 30.85 26.66
N CYS A 24 -9.33 30.30 26.52
CA CYS A 24 -8.96 29.54 25.34
C CYS A 24 -10.06 28.50 25.10
N SER A 25 -10.94 28.78 24.14
CA SER A 25 -11.74 27.77 23.51
C SER A 25 -10.75 26.80 22.87
N ALA A 26 -10.35 25.76 23.61
CA ALA A 26 -9.82 24.54 23.03
C ALA A 26 -10.98 24.00 22.20
N GLN A 27 -11.09 24.48 20.96
CA GLN A 27 -11.88 23.83 19.95
C GLN A 27 -11.33 22.40 19.87
N PRO A 28 -12.15 21.37 20.10
CA PRO A 28 -11.71 20.03 19.79
C PRO A 28 -11.30 20.10 18.33
N ARG A 29 -10.03 19.88 18.07
CA ARG A 29 -9.50 19.72 16.73
C ARG A 29 -10.24 18.47 16.21
N SER A 30 -11.35 18.70 15.51
CA SER A 30 -11.98 17.67 14.70
C SER A 30 -10.81 17.12 13.87
N ALA A 31 -10.38 15.90 14.17
CA ALA A 31 -9.53 15.17 13.29
C ALA A 31 -10.31 15.19 11.97
N ALA A 32 -9.89 16.03 11.05
CA ALA A 32 -10.36 15.95 9.69
C ALA A 32 -10.04 14.51 9.31
N GLU A 33 -11.07 13.68 9.18
CA GLU A 33 -10.99 12.34 8.67
C GLU A 33 -10.49 12.55 7.24
N THR A 34 -9.17 12.50 7.09
CA THR A 34 -8.52 12.63 5.79
C THR A 34 -9.04 11.46 4.98
N ALA A 35 -9.75 11.73 3.89
CA ALA A 35 -10.22 10.67 3.00
C ALA A 35 -9.03 9.73 2.70
N PRO A 36 -9.22 8.40 2.74
CA PRO A 36 -8.13 7.47 2.55
C PRO A 36 -7.42 7.78 1.24
N GLN A 37 -6.09 7.90 1.30
CA GLN A 37 -5.27 8.11 0.11
C GLN A 37 -5.33 6.86 -0.77
N THR A 38 -5.53 7.06 -2.06
CA THR A 38 -5.45 5.96 -3.03
C THR A 38 -3.98 5.60 -3.28
N ILE A 39 -3.70 4.30 -3.37
CA ILE A 39 -2.41 3.76 -3.81
C ILE A 39 -2.65 2.86 -5.03
N VAL A 40 -1.97 3.15 -6.14
CA VAL A 40 -2.12 2.41 -7.39
C VAL A 40 -1.17 1.21 -7.39
N VAL A 41 -1.74 0.01 -7.41
CA VAL A 41 -1.02 -1.25 -7.35
C VAL A 41 -0.98 -1.90 -8.72
N GLY A 42 0.20 -1.99 -9.33
CA GLY A 42 0.43 -2.70 -10.58
C GLY A 42 0.46 -4.21 -10.35
N ILE A 43 -0.40 -4.94 -11.06
CA ILE A 43 -0.48 -6.40 -11.00
C ILE A 43 -0.45 -7.00 -12.40
N ASP A 44 0.07 -8.23 -12.51
CA ASP A 44 -0.14 -9.11 -13.66
C ASP A 44 -1.22 -10.14 -13.32
N VAL A 45 -1.87 -10.71 -14.34
CA VAL A 45 -2.86 -11.77 -14.12
C VAL A 45 -2.14 -13.10 -13.95
N PHE A 46 -2.18 -13.63 -12.73
CA PHE A 46 -1.51 -14.88 -12.35
C PHE A 46 -2.33 -15.64 -11.30
N ASP A 47 -3.28 -16.44 -11.75
CA ASP A 47 -4.12 -17.26 -10.87
C ASP A 47 -3.28 -18.32 -10.11
N PRO A 48 -3.51 -18.52 -8.80
CA PRO A 48 -4.55 -17.97 -7.93
C PRO A 48 -4.13 -16.68 -7.15
N TYR A 49 -3.03 -16.06 -7.51
CA TYR A 49 -2.47 -14.92 -6.77
C TYR A 49 -3.17 -13.61 -7.11
N SER A 50 -3.35 -13.34 -8.39
CA SER A 50 -4.05 -12.15 -8.89
C SER A 50 -4.77 -12.47 -10.20
N TYR A 51 -6.07 -12.25 -10.23
CA TYR A 51 -6.92 -12.52 -11.39
C TYR A 51 -8.18 -11.66 -11.36
N LEU A 52 -8.93 -11.65 -12.45
CA LEU A 52 -10.27 -11.08 -12.49
C LEU A 52 -11.29 -12.21 -12.28
N ASP A 53 -12.18 -12.02 -11.32
CA ASP A 53 -13.29 -12.93 -11.07
C ASP A 53 -14.35 -12.88 -12.19
N ARG A 54 -15.44 -13.65 -12.03
CA ARG A 54 -16.53 -13.71 -13.02
C ARG A 54 -17.27 -12.38 -13.21
N ASN A 55 -17.14 -11.47 -12.26
CA ASN A 55 -17.75 -10.13 -12.29
C ASN A 55 -16.77 -9.06 -12.79
N GLY A 56 -15.55 -9.46 -13.17
CA GLY A 56 -14.49 -8.56 -13.58
C GLY A 56 -13.83 -7.81 -12.42
N GLN A 57 -13.99 -8.29 -11.18
CA GLN A 57 -13.35 -7.71 -10.00
C GLN A 57 -12.01 -8.40 -9.74
N PHE A 58 -11.02 -7.62 -9.30
CA PHE A 58 -9.75 -8.20 -8.88
C PHE A 58 -9.92 -9.09 -7.66
N ALA A 59 -9.32 -10.26 -7.70
CA ALA A 59 -9.38 -11.29 -6.67
C ALA A 59 -8.05 -12.06 -6.62
N GLY A 60 -7.87 -12.84 -5.56
CA GLY A 60 -6.71 -13.70 -5.36
C GLY A 60 -5.88 -13.32 -4.15
N ILE A 61 -4.90 -14.15 -3.84
CA ILE A 61 -4.10 -14.07 -2.62
C ILE A 61 -3.38 -12.71 -2.50
N ASP A 62 -2.76 -12.25 -3.58
CA ASP A 62 -2.04 -10.98 -3.60
C ASP A 62 -2.99 -9.79 -3.47
N VAL A 63 -4.16 -9.85 -4.09
CA VAL A 63 -5.18 -8.80 -4.01
C VAL A 63 -5.73 -8.67 -2.58
N GLU A 64 -6.02 -9.79 -1.92
CA GLU A 64 -6.52 -9.81 -0.54
C GLU A 64 -5.45 -9.31 0.45
N LEU A 65 -4.20 -9.79 0.31
CA LEU A 65 -3.10 -9.35 1.16
C LEU A 65 -2.78 -7.86 0.98
N ALA A 66 -2.74 -7.37 -0.26
CA ALA A 66 -2.49 -5.96 -0.53
C ALA A 66 -3.63 -5.10 0.02
N THR A 67 -4.89 -5.51 -0.19
CA THR A 67 -6.05 -4.79 0.33
C THR A 67 -5.99 -4.66 1.84
N GLU A 68 -5.72 -5.74 2.56
CA GLU A 68 -5.61 -5.72 4.02
C GLU A 68 -4.42 -4.89 4.50
N ALA A 69 -3.26 -5.04 3.88
CA ALA A 69 -2.06 -4.31 4.25
C ALA A 69 -2.23 -2.80 4.08
N PHE A 70 -2.74 -2.35 2.93
CA PHE A 70 -2.96 -0.93 2.65
C PHE A 70 -4.09 -0.34 3.49
N SER A 71 -5.17 -1.08 3.73
CA SER A 71 -6.25 -0.66 4.63
C SER A 71 -5.74 -0.36 6.04
N ARG A 72 -4.88 -1.21 6.60
CA ARG A 72 -4.25 -0.97 7.91
C ARG A 72 -3.37 0.28 7.96
N LEU A 73 -2.85 0.69 6.82
CA LEU A 73 -2.04 1.90 6.67
C LEU A 73 -2.87 3.15 6.33
N GLY A 74 -4.20 3.02 6.21
CA GLY A 74 -5.10 4.12 5.86
C GLY A 74 -5.15 4.43 4.37
N TYR A 75 -4.72 3.51 3.51
CA TYR A 75 -4.80 3.64 2.06
C TYR A 75 -5.94 2.79 1.49
N THR A 76 -6.46 3.23 0.33
CA THR A 76 -7.36 2.44 -0.51
C THR A 76 -6.58 1.97 -1.74
N PRO A 77 -6.33 0.67 -1.93
CA PRO A 77 -5.64 0.19 -3.11
C PRO A 77 -6.54 0.26 -4.35
N GLU A 78 -5.98 0.77 -5.45
CA GLU A 78 -6.52 0.69 -6.80
C GLU A 78 -5.67 -0.28 -7.59
N PHE A 79 -6.20 -1.46 -7.89
CA PHE A 79 -5.47 -2.46 -8.67
C PHE A 79 -5.54 -2.15 -10.15
N ARG A 80 -4.40 -2.28 -10.83
CA ARG A 80 -4.28 -2.02 -12.27
C ARG A 80 -3.49 -3.14 -12.93
N THR A 81 -4.11 -3.83 -13.90
CA THR A 81 -3.38 -4.79 -14.74
C THR A 81 -2.36 -4.03 -15.58
N ILE A 82 -1.13 -4.49 -15.57
CA ILE A 82 -0.02 -3.88 -16.31
C ILE A 82 0.57 -4.87 -17.31
N SER A 83 1.21 -4.35 -18.36
CA SER A 83 2.12 -5.12 -19.20
C SER A 83 3.38 -5.41 -18.39
N TRP A 84 3.64 -6.68 -18.09
CA TRP A 84 4.77 -7.07 -17.24
C TRP A 84 6.14 -6.59 -17.72
N PRO A 85 6.45 -6.58 -19.03
CA PRO A 85 7.67 -5.97 -19.55
C PRO A 85 7.82 -4.47 -19.22
N ASP A 86 6.71 -3.74 -19.09
CA ASP A 86 6.71 -2.30 -18.90
C ASP A 86 6.70 -1.86 -17.43
N LYS A 87 6.64 -2.81 -16.49
CA LYS A 87 6.52 -2.55 -15.04
C LYS A 87 7.51 -1.53 -14.49
N ASP A 88 8.77 -1.55 -15.00
CA ASP A 88 9.82 -0.65 -14.53
C ASP A 88 9.56 0.80 -14.95
N ASN A 89 9.10 1.00 -16.17
CA ASN A 89 8.74 2.31 -16.69
C ASN A 89 7.53 2.87 -15.93
N LEU A 90 6.47 2.06 -15.78
CA LEU A 90 5.24 2.44 -15.08
C LEU A 90 5.47 2.80 -13.61
N LEU A 91 6.43 2.12 -12.95
CA LEU A 91 6.83 2.44 -11.60
C LEU A 91 7.66 3.73 -11.55
N SER A 92 8.59 3.91 -12.50
CA SER A 92 9.50 5.07 -12.50
C SER A 92 8.82 6.38 -12.89
N ASP A 93 7.78 6.33 -13.73
CA ASP A 93 7.01 7.51 -14.15
C ASP A 93 5.80 7.82 -13.23
N GLY A 94 5.57 7.00 -12.20
CA GLY A 94 4.49 7.19 -11.25
C GLY A 94 3.10 6.80 -11.76
N THR A 95 3.00 6.06 -12.86
CA THR A 95 1.73 5.50 -13.35
C THR A 95 1.18 4.48 -12.36
N ILE A 96 2.04 3.76 -11.66
CA ILE A 96 1.77 2.92 -10.51
C ILE A 96 2.67 3.30 -9.34
N ASP A 97 2.17 3.15 -8.12
CA ASP A 97 2.94 3.46 -6.91
C ASP A 97 3.77 2.26 -6.44
N CYS A 98 3.28 1.05 -6.70
CA CYS A 98 3.99 -0.18 -6.36
C CYS A 98 3.59 -1.34 -7.28
N ILE A 99 4.41 -2.40 -7.25
CA ILE A 99 4.15 -3.67 -7.90
C ILE A 99 3.87 -4.71 -6.81
N TRP A 100 2.71 -5.38 -6.90
CA TRP A 100 2.37 -6.49 -6.01
C TRP A 100 1.73 -7.62 -6.82
N SER A 101 2.55 -8.55 -7.28
CA SER A 101 2.10 -9.60 -8.21
C SER A 101 3.02 -10.82 -8.13
N CYS A 102 3.16 -11.46 -6.96
CA CYS A 102 4.02 -12.63 -6.78
C CYS A 102 5.45 -12.43 -7.34
N PHE A 103 5.97 -11.20 -7.24
CA PHE A 103 7.21 -10.76 -7.87
C PHE A 103 8.43 -11.21 -7.06
N SER A 104 9.29 -12.04 -7.65
CA SER A 104 10.49 -12.52 -6.99
C SER A 104 11.55 -11.43 -6.84
N MET A 105 12.09 -11.27 -5.63
CA MET A 105 13.21 -10.37 -5.38
C MET A 105 14.57 -10.98 -5.72
N ASN A 106 14.67 -12.32 -5.90
CA ASN A 106 15.92 -13.00 -6.18
C ASN A 106 16.61 -12.46 -7.43
N GLY A 107 17.86 -12.01 -7.29
CA GLY A 107 18.64 -11.39 -8.35
C GLY A 107 18.23 -9.95 -8.69
N ARG A 108 17.34 -9.33 -7.89
CA ARG A 108 16.82 -7.97 -8.06
C ARG A 108 16.87 -7.16 -6.77
N GLU A 109 17.61 -7.62 -5.79
CA GLU A 109 17.65 -7.10 -4.43
C GLU A 109 17.99 -5.60 -4.39
N THR A 110 18.83 -5.14 -5.31
CA THR A 110 19.25 -3.74 -5.41
C THR A 110 18.48 -2.91 -6.43
N LYS A 111 17.59 -3.54 -7.21
CA LYS A 111 16.88 -2.87 -8.30
C LYS A 111 15.65 -2.10 -7.84
N TYR A 112 15.03 -2.55 -6.76
CA TYR A 112 13.81 -1.97 -6.21
C TYR A 112 13.95 -1.70 -4.71
N GLN A 113 13.08 -0.84 -4.18
CA GLN A 113 12.83 -0.80 -2.75
C GLN A 113 11.84 -1.91 -2.40
N TRP A 114 12.26 -2.90 -1.63
CA TRP A 114 11.44 -4.05 -1.28
C TRP A 114 10.76 -3.92 0.07
N ALA A 115 9.52 -4.37 0.16
CA ALA A 115 8.81 -4.63 1.40
C ALA A 115 8.46 -6.13 1.48
N GLY A 116 8.90 -6.81 2.50
CA GLY A 116 8.74 -8.26 2.64
C GLY A 116 10.08 -9.02 2.55
N PRO A 117 10.11 -10.33 2.23
CA PRO A 117 9.10 -11.11 1.50
C PRO A 117 7.85 -11.45 2.33
N TYR A 118 6.68 -11.47 1.69
CA TYR A 118 5.42 -11.88 2.30
C TYR A 118 5.06 -13.34 2.01
N MET A 119 5.73 -13.96 1.03
CA MET A 119 5.53 -15.35 0.62
C MET A 119 6.82 -15.95 0.05
N TYR A 120 6.91 -17.27 0.10
CA TYR A 120 7.97 -18.04 -0.55
C TYR A 120 7.37 -18.98 -1.57
N SER A 121 7.99 -19.06 -2.76
CA SER A 121 7.63 -19.99 -3.80
C SER A 121 8.86 -20.78 -4.29
N ARG A 122 8.63 -21.87 -5.00
CA ARG A 122 9.70 -22.65 -5.64
C ARG A 122 9.43 -22.74 -7.11
N GLN A 123 10.45 -22.51 -7.91
CA GLN A 123 10.39 -22.82 -9.34
C GLN A 123 10.49 -24.33 -9.52
N VAL A 124 9.58 -24.87 -10.30
CA VAL A 124 9.53 -26.30 -10.62
C VAL A 124 9.36 -26.49 -12.13
N VAL A 125 9.77 -27.64 -12.64
CA VAL A 125 9.47 -28.06 -14.00
C VAL A 125 8.30 -29.02 -13.97
N ALA A 126 7.21 -28.65 -14.64
CA ALA A 126 6.08 -29.54 -14.84
C ALA A 126 6.28 -30.38 -16.12
N VAL A 127 6.08 -31.66 -16.00
CA VAL A 127 6.13 -32.62 -17.14
C VAL A 127 4.84 -33.43 -17.15
N ARG A 128 4.57 -34.10 -18.28
CA ARG A 128 3.42 -35.02 -18.34
C ARG A 128 3.61 -36.14 -17.32
N ALA A 129 2.52 -36.64 -16.76
CA ALA A 129 2.55 -37.67 -15.73
C ALA A 129 3.14 -39.00 -16.24
N ASP A 130 3.05 -39.26 -17.56
CA ASP A 130 3.59 -40.40 -18.24
C ASP A 130 4.98 -40.17 -18.88
N SER A 131 5.65 -39.07 -18.47
CA SER A 131 6.98 -38.72 -18.99
C SER A 131 8.07 -39.56 -18.32
N ASP A 132 9.12 -39.83 -19.09
CA ASP A 132 10.37 -40.46 -18.65
C ASP A 132 11.33 -39.48 -17.94
N ILE A 133 10.94 -38.18 -17.85
CA ILE A 133 11.70 -37.13 -17.17
C ILE A 133 11.45 -37.25 -15.67
N GLN A 134 12.46 -37.62 -14.88
CA GLN A 134 12.39 -37.80 -13.44
C GLN A 134 13.29 -36.81 -12.68
N SER A 135 14.26 -36.20 -13.38
CA SER A 135 15.24 -35.30 -12.81
C SER A 135 15.55 -34.12 -13.74
N LEU A 136 16.22 -33.09 -13.23
CA LEU A 136 16.62 -31.95 -14.07
C LEU A 136 17.64 -32.32 -15.13
N SER A 137 18.46 -33.39 -14.92
CA SER A 137 19.40 -33.89 -15.93
C SER A 137 18.73 -34.45 -17.18
N ASP A 138 17.51 -34.98 -17.03
CA ASP A 138 16.74 -35.54 -18.18
C ASP A 138 16.19 -34.47 -19.10
N LEU A 139 16.30 -33.19 -18.70
CA LEU A 139 15.91 -32.03 -19.50
C LEU A 139 16.95 -31.70 -20.61
N ALA A 140 18.13 -32.32 -20.59
CA ALA A 140 19.14 -32.06 -21.60
C ALA A 140 18.60 -32.32 -23.01
N GLY A 141 18.70 -31.32 -23.89
CA GLY A 141 18.19 -31.38 -25.27
C GLY A 141 16.66 -31.28 -25.41
N LYS A 142 15.90 -31.11 -24.32
CA LYS A 142 14.44 -30.92 -24.36
C LYS A 142 14.08 -29.46 -24.60
N ARG A 143 12.89 -29.24 -25.15
CA ARG A 143 12.31 -27.88 -25.28
C ARG A 143 11.51 -27.55 -24.02
N ILE A 144 11.84 -26.44 -23.41
CA ILE A 144 11.22 -25.97 -22.17
C ILE A 144 10.46 -24.68 -22.46
N GLY A 145 9.18 -24.66 -22.14
CA GLY A 145 8.36 -23.42 -22.15
C GLY A 145 8.57 -22.65 -20.87
N VAL A 146 8.80 -21.34 -20.99
CA VAL A 146 8.94 -20.43 -19.86
C VAL A 146 8.19 -19.14 -20.14
N GLN A 147 7.77 -18.44 -19.08
CA GLN A 147 7.26 -17.09 -19.20
C GLN A 147 8.42 -16.14 -19.50
N ALA A 148 8.24 -15.22 -20.43
CA ALA A 148 9.24 -14.20 -20.71
C ALA A 148 9.32 -13.17 -19.58
N THR A 149 10.51 -12.64 -19.32
CA THR A 149 10.77 -11.52 -18.39
C THR A 149 10.46 -11.78 -16.90
N THR A 150 10.40 -13.04 -16.47
CA THR A 150 10.26 -13.40 -15.04
C THR A 150 11.61 -13.56 -14.33
#